data_5e8de175bf8e3ef9211c2a752649d3db
#
_entry.id   5e8de175bf8e3ef9211c2a752649d3db
#
_cell.length_a   1.000
_cell.length_b   1.000
_cell.length_c   1.000
_cell.angle_alpha   90.00
_cell.angle_beta   90.00
_cell.angle_gamma   90.00
#
_symmetry.space_group_name_H-M   'P 1'
#
loop_
_entity.id
_entity.type
_entity.pdbx_description
1 polymer ?
#
loop_
_entity_poly.entity_id
_entity_poly.type
_entity_poly.pdbx_seq_one_letter_code
_entity_poly.pdbx_strand_id
1 'polypeptide(L)'
;KDQGACKLKTTETGTNLTIQNCIVQRMTGTAIPYGAIVHYGAAEGTLTLKNTELIAPVAGTADEINSASPSVIGVAAWAQTGENIDEAWKLVVTDCTIRTNGFAVFDRWNNATYTNTTFTGLEGVEGLDDIEVKTCYMALNNPHANDVTYDHCTFRNMRSWGMLVAGEELTVTDCTFDGTNQSRAISVA
;
A
#
# COMPACT_ATOMS: atom_id res chain seq x y z
N LYS A 1 -7.67 9.99 -18.00
CA LYS A 1 -7.43 8.79 -17.18
C LYS A 1 -6.50 9.20 -16.07
N ASP A 2 -7.03 9.20 -14.86
CA ASP A 2 -6.25 9.57 -13.68
C ASP A 2 -5.17 8.52 -13.46
N GLN A 3 -3.94 8.95 -13.51
CA GLN A 3 -2.79 8.14 -13.13
C GLN A 3 -2.29 8.61 -11.78
N GLY A 4 -1.63 7.76 -11.02
CA GLY A 4 -1.08 8.14 -9.72
C GLY A 4 -0.20 9.40 -9.80
N ALA A 5 -0.01 10.07 -8.67
CA ALA A 5 0.76 11.30 -8.58
C ALA A 5 2.22 11.11 -8.99
N CYS A 6 2.75 9.92 -8.79
CA CYS A 6 4.08 9.54 -9.20
C CYS A 6 4.04 8.21 -9.96
N LYS A 7 4.42 8.26 -11.23
CA LYS A 7 4.50 7.05 -12.05
C LYS A 7 5.92 6.88 -12.58
N LEU A 8 6.59 5.88 -12.10
CA LEU A 8 7.82 5.41 -12.71
C LEU A 8 7.49 4.24 -13.64
N LYS A 9 7.65 4.44 -14.92
CA LYS A 9 7.57 3.39 -15.92
C LYS A 9 8.87 3.37 -16.71
N THR A 10 9.62 2.30 -16.55
CA THR A 10 10.85 2.07 -17.29
C THR A 10 10.93 0.62 -17.74
N THR A 11 11.59 0.39 -18.84
CA THR A 11 12.00 -0.93 -19.28
C THR A 11 13.44 -1.25 -18.87
N GLU A 12 14.10 -0.27 -18.24
CA GLU A 12 15.47 -0.43 -17.77
C GLU A 12 15.51 -1.24 -16.49
N THR A 13 16.46 -2.12 -16.43
CA THR A 13 16.73 -2.95 -15.25
C THR A 13 17.42 -2.12 -14.15
N GLY A 14 17.07 -2.36 -12.89
CA GLY A 14 17.75 -1.77 -11.74
C GLY A 14 17.41 -0.30 -11.46
N THR A 15 16.29 0.21 -11.97
CA THR A 15 15.86 1.58 -11.66
C THR A 15 15.39 1.69 -10.21
N ASN A 16 15.98 2.63 -9.47
CA ASN A 16 15.60 2.93 -8.10
C ASN A 16 14.85 4.26 -8.02
N LEU A 17 13.78 4.29 -7.21
CA LEU A 17 13.03 5.51 -6.90
C LEU A 17 13.07 5.74 -5.39
N THR A 18 13.43 6.95 -4.99
CA THR A 18 13.32 7.38 -3.59
C THR A 18 12.39 8.58 -3.48
N ILE A 19 11.41 8.48 -2.58
CA ILE A 19 10.50 9.56 -2.20
C ILE A 19 10.71 9.79 -0.71
N GLN A 20 11.13 10.99 -0.34
CA GLN A 20 11.44 11.31 1.05
C GLN A 20 11.04 12.71 1.47
N ASN A 21 10.67 12.87 2.74
CA ASN A 21 10.32 14.16 3.34
C ASN A 21 9.17 14.86 2.60
N CYS A 22 8.19 14.10 2.15
CA CYS A 22 7.09 14.59 1.33
C CYS A 22 5.73 14.36 2.02
N ILE A 23 4.77 15.20 1.69
CA ILE A 23 3.35 14.90 1.84
C ILE A 23 2.78 14.83 0.43
N VAL A 24 2.24 13.69 0.05
CA VAL A 24 1.63 13.49 -1.26
C VAL A 24 0.18 13.13 -1.07
N GLN A 25 -0.70 14.06 -1.40
CA GLN A 25 -2.14 13.87 -1.33
C GLN A 25 -2.72 13.83 -2.72
N ARG A 26 -3.42 12.76 -3.03
CA ARG A 26 -4.25 12.67 -4.22
C ARG A 26 -5.57 13.39 -3.98
N MET A 27 -6.07 14.09 -4.98
CA MET A 27 -7.45 14.58 -4.93
C MET A 27 -8.44 13.41 -4.96
N THR A 28 -9.58 13.57 -4.32
CA THR A 28 -10.65 12.59 -4.36
C THR A 28 -11.04 12.29 -5.80
N GLY A 29 -11.15 11.03 -6.14
CA GLY A 29 -11.52 10.59 -7.48
C GLY A 29 -12.04 9.16 -7.47
N THR A 30 -12.32 8.63 -8.64
CA THR A 30 -12.70 7.24 -8.82
C THR A 30 -11.58 6.29 -8.40
N ALA A 31 -11.96 5.08 -8.04
CA ALA A 31 -10.99 4.04 -7.71
C ALA A 31 -10.00 3.82 -8.84
N ILE A 32 -8.72 3.90 -8.51
CA ILE A 32 -7.64 3.51 -9.43
C ILE A 32 -7.03 2.24 -8.87
N PRO A 33 -7.21 1.11 -9.53
CA PRO A 33 -6.51 -0.10 -9.13
C PRO A 33 -5.00 0.13 -9.27
N TYR A 34 -4.24 -0.35 -8.30
CA TYR A 34 -2.78 -0.41 -8.29
C TYR A 34 -2.03 0.93 -8.44
N GLY A 35 -1.72 1.56 -7.32
CA GLY A 35 -0.82 2.69 -7.27
C GLY A 35 -1.47 4.05 -7.51
N ALA A 36 -2.44 4.42 -6.69
CA ALA A 36 -3.09 5.72 -6.74
C ALA A 36 -2.13 6.90 -6.56
N ILE A 37 -1.06 6.73 -5.81
CA ILE A 37 0.01 7.71 -5.64
C ILE A 37 1.30 7.21 -6.30
N VAL A 38 1.74 5.99 -5.96
CA VAL A 38 2.96 5.43 -6.52
C VAL A 38 2.62 4.20 -7.35
N HIS A 39 2.86 4.30 -8.63
CA HIS A 39 2.76 3.19 -9.57
C HIS A 39 4.18 2.86 -10.06
N TYR A 40 4.77 1.84 -9.48
CA TYR A 40 6.14 1.44 -9.77
C TYR A 40 6.16 0.38 -10.88
N GLY A 41 6.79 0.71 -11.97
CA GLY A 41 6.78 -0.13 -13.17
C GLY A 41 8.18 -0.44 -13.70
N ALA A 42 9.21 -0.35 -12.87
CA ALA A 42 10.55 -0.78 -13.25
C ALA A 42 10.60 -2.31 -13.38
N ALA A 43 11.44 -2.82 -14.25
CA ALA A 43 11.66 -4.26 -14.41
C ALA A 43 12.37 -4.86 -13.20
N GLU A 44 13.26 -4.10 -12.58
CA GLU A 44 13.97 -4.43 -11.35
C GLU A 44 14.25 -3.15 -10.59
N GLY A 45 14.52 -3.24 -9.29
CA GLY A 45 14.95 -2.10 -8.51
C GLY A 45 14.28 -1.98 -7.16
N THR A 46 14.52 -0.87 -6.51
CA THR A 46 14.01 -0.58 -5.17
C THR A 46 13.18 0.70 -5.16
N LEU A 47 11.96 0.60 -4.64
CA LEU A 47 11.20 1.76 -4.21
C LEU A 47 11.48 2.04 -2.73
N THR A 48 11.99 3.23 -2.43
CA THR A 48 12.24 3.67 -1.06
C THR A 48 11.33 4.84 -0.72
N LEU A 49 10.56 4.70 0.36
CA LEU A 49 9.77 5.76 0.95
C LEU A 49 10.31 6.05 2.34
N LYS A 50 10.59 7.33 2.63
CA LYS A 50 11.15 7.71 3.93
C LYS A 50 10.58 9.03 4.42
N ASN A 51 10.16 9.06 5.70
CA ASN A 51 9.59 10.26 6.34
C ASN A 51 8.56 10.95 5.44
N THR A 52 7.59 10.17 4.97
CA THR A 52 6.65 10.61 3.93
C THR A 52 5.23 10.23 4.33
N GLU A 53 4.29 11.15 4.11
CA GLU A 53 2.88 10.89 4.26
C GLU A 53 2.21 10.77 2.89
N LEU A 54 1.52 9.65 2.66
CA LEU A 54 0.75 9.38 1.46
C LEU A 54 -0.74 9.37 1.80
N ILE A 55 -1.55 10.19 1.11
CA ILE A 55 -2.98 10.33 1.37
C ILE A 55 -3.75 10.08 0.08
N ALA A 56 -4.50 9.00 0.01
CA ALA A 56 -5.24 8.61 -1.18
C ALA A 56 -6.72 8.32 -0.89
N PRO A 57 -7.58 9.36 -0.90
CA PRO A 57 -9.02 9.19 -0.79
C PRO A 57 -9.62 8.60 -2.07
N VAL A 58 -10.60 7.72 -1.90
CA VAL A 58 -11.39 7.13 -2.97
C VAL A 58 -12.86 7.43 -2.71
N ALA A 59 -13.57 7.93 -3.71
CA ALA A 59 -15.02 8.14 -3.65
C ALA A 59 -15.76 6.80 -3.84
N GLY A 60 -16.90 6.67 -3.17
CA GLY A 60 -17.79 5.53 -3.30
C GLY A 60 -18.16 4.90 -1.97
N THR A 61 -19.08 3.97 -2.03
CA THR A 61 -19.48 3.13 -0.90
C THR A 61 -18.38 2.13 -0.55
N ALA A 62 -18.47 1.53 0.62
CA ALA A 62 -17.49 0.51 1.06
C ALA A 62 -17.38 -0.67 0.07
N ASP A 63 -18.52 -1.13 -0.45
CA ASP A 63 -18.54 -2.27 -1.38
C ASP A 63 -17.93 -1.91 -2.74
N GLU A 64 -18.17 -0.73 -3.25
CA GLU A 64 -17.56 -0.24 -4.49
C GLU A 64 -16.03 -0.11 -4.35
N ILE A 65 -15.58 0.47 -3.24
CA ILE A 65 -14.14 0.61 -2.96
C ILE A 65 -13.48 -0.76 -2.82
N ASN A 66 -14.11 -1.67 -2.07
CA ASN A 66 -13.56 -3.01 -1.87
C ASN A 66 -13.47 -3.80 -3.18
N SER A 67 -14.51 -3.71 -4.01
CA SER A 67 -14.56 -4.39 -5.32
C SER A 67 -13.53 -3.85 -6.30
N ALA A 68 -13.30 -2.54 -6.30
CA ALA A 68 -12.35 -1.89 -7.19
C ALA A 68 -10.89 -2.09 -6.77
N SER A 69 -10.65 -2.52 -5.53
CA SER A 69 -9.31 -2.78 -4.96
C SER A 69 -8.29 -1.64 -5.19
N PRO A 70 -8.63 -0.36 -4.91
CA PRO A 70 -7.71 0.73 -5.12
C PRO A 70 -6.58 0.69 -4.09
N SER A 71 -5.34 0.82 -4.53
CA SER A 71 -4.18 0.85 -3.65
C SER A 71 -3.37 2.14 -3.79
N VAL A 72 -2.74 2.57 -2.70
CA VAL A 72 -1.87 3.76 -2.69
C VAL A 72 -0.56 3.49 -3.41
N ILE A 73 0.05 2.37 -3.08
CA ILE A 73 1.29 1.90 -3.68
C ILE A 73 1.00 0.61 -4.42
N GLY A 74 1.48 0.51 -5.64
CA GLY A 74 1.34 -0.71 -6.42
C GLY A 74 2.37 -0.81 -7.54
N VAL A 75 2.53 -2.02 -8.08
CA VAL A 75 3.41 -2.31 -9.21
C VAL A 75 2.65 -2.52 -10.51
N ALA A 76 3.26 -2.09 -11.59
CA ALA A 76 2.68 -2.21 -12.94
C ALA A 76 2.59 -3.63 -13.48
N ALA A 77 3.22 -4.58 -12.84
CA ALA A 77 3.42 -5.93 -13.37
C ALA A 77 2.22 -6.86 -13.22
N TRP A 78 1.05 -6.37 -12.94
CA TRP A 78 -0.16 -7.19 -12.91
C TRP A 78 -0.38 -8.02 -14.19
N ALA A 79 0.14 -7.58 -15.33
CA ALA A 79 0.00 -8.28 -16.60
C ALA A 79 0.96 -9.46 -16.77
N GLN A 80 1.92 -9.64 -15.90
CA GLN A 80 2.86 -10.76 -15.95
C GLN A 80 2.34 -11.91 -15.09
N THR A 81 1.37 -12.61 -15.63
CA THR A 81 0.92 -13.90 -15.11
C THR A 81 1.91 -14.97 -15.55
N GLY A 82 2.84 -15.32 -14.75
CA GLY A 82 3.73 -16.46 -15.04
C GLY A 82 5.11 -16.27 -14.46
N GLU A 83 5.37 -17.08 -13.56
CA GLU A 83 6.62 -17.77 -13.24
C GLU A 83 7.89 -16.99 -12.89
N ASN A 84 8.00 -15.72 -12.81
CA ASN A 84 9.20 -15.07 -12.28
C ASN A 84 8.93 -13.63 -11.85
N ILE A 85 8.12 -13.48 -10.85
CA ILE A 85 7.97 -12.21 -10.12
C ILE A 85 9.16 -12.06 -9.14
N ASP A 86 10.06 -12.96 -9.22
CA ASP A 86 10.71 -13.59 -8.10
C ASP A 86 11.89 -12.84 -7.49
N GLU A 87 12.47 -11.88 -8.09
CA GLU A 87 13.71 -11.43 -7.45
C GLU A 87 14.00 -9.92 -7.58
N ALA A 88 13.19 -9.22 -8.32
CA ALA A 88 13.62 -7.94 -8.84
C ALA A 88 13.14 -6.72 -8.05
N TRP A 89 11.96 -6.78 -7.45
CA TRP A 89 11.38 -5.59 -6.82
C TRP A 89 11.47 -5.61 -5.30
N LYS A 90 12.04 -4.54 -4.77
CA LYS A 90 12.14 -4.33 -3.33
C LYS A 90 11.39 -3.08 -2.94
N LEU A 91 10.67 -3.16 -1.82
CA LEU A 91 10.00 -2.03 -1.21
C LEU A 91 10.58 -1.77 0.17
N VAL A 92 11.03 -0.55 0.41
CA VAL A 92 11.53 -0.11 1.71
C VAL A 92 10.75 1.10 2.17
N VAL A 93 10.03 0.98 3.27
CA VAL A 93 9.18 2.05 3.83
C VAL A 93 9.60 2.31 5.27
N THR A 94 10.05 3.52 5.56
CA THR A 94 10.56 3.88 6.89
C THR A 94 10.00 5.24 7.32
N ASP A 95 9.55 5.33 8.57
CA ASP A 95 9.02 6.57 9.18
C ASP A 95 7.88 7.19 8.36
N CYS A 96 6.99 6.38 7.82
CA CYS A 96 5.94 6.82 6.92
C CYS A 96 4.54 6.73 7.53
N THR A 97 3.60 7.49 6.97
CA THR A 97 2.18 7.33 7.22
C THR A 97 1.45 7.14 5.90
N ILE A 98 0.68 6.06 5.78
CA ILE A 98 -0.10 5.76 4.59
C ILE A 98 -1.58 5.79 4.96
N ARG A 99 -2.32 6.75 4.40
CA ARG A 99 -3.74 7.00 4.66
C ARG A 99 -4.58 6.72 3.43
N THR A 100 -5.56 5.87 3.58
CA THR A 100 -6.51 5.55 2.50
C THR A 100 -7.77 4.91 3.06
N ASN A 101 -8.83 4.93 2.27
CA ASN A 101 -10.01 4.10 2.49
C ASN A 101 -10.07 2.86 1.58
N GLY A 102 -9.04 2.65 0.76
CA GLY A 102 -8.78 1.43 0.00
C GLY A 102 -7.69 0.57 0.64
N PHE A 103 -6.84 -0.02 -0.18
CA PHE A 103 -5.64 -0.74 0.24
C PHE A 103 -4.46 0.23 0.36
N ALA A 104 -3.66 0.10 1.41
CA ALA A 104 -2.44 0.89 1.48
C ALA A 104 -1.39 0.40 0.48
N VAL A 105 -1.14 -0.90 0.45
CA VAL A 105 -0.21 -1.53 -0.50
C VAL A 105 -0.89 -2.72 -1.16
N PHE A 106 -0.81 -2.76 -2.47
CA PHE A 106 -1.25 -3.92 -3.25
C PHE A 106 -0.14 -4.27 -4.24
N ASP A 107 0.41 -5.47 -4.11
CA ASP A 107 1.54 -5.77 -4.95
C ASP A 107 2.09 -7.20 -4.90
N ARG A 108 3.18 -7.34 -5.63
CA ARG A 108 3.99 -8.52 -5.79
C ARG A 108 5.47 -8.16 -5.59
N TRP A 109 5.76 -7.55 -4.45
CA TRP A 109 7.13 -7.21 -4.09
C TRP A 109 7.88 -8.46 -3.63
N ASN A 110 9.06 -8.69 -4.16
CA ASN A 110 9.86 -9.81 -3.71
C ASN A 110 10.22 -9.67 -2.23
N ASN A 111 10.78 -8.51 -1.87
CA ASN A 111 11.06 -8.17 -0.49
C ASN A 111 10.41 -6.84 -0.13
N ALA A 112 9.64 -6.80 0.95
CA ALA A 112 9.05 -5.57 1.46
C ALA A 112 9.39 -5.39 2.94
N THR A 113 10.00 -4.27 3.28
CA THR A 113 10.35 -3.93 4.66
C THR A 113 9.65 -2.63 5.06
N TYR A 114 8.92 -2.70 6.15
CA TYR A 114 8.24 -1.56 6.75
C TYR A 114 8.77 -1.36 8.16
N THR A 115 9.31 -0.17 8.42
CA THR A 115 9.83 0.18 9.74
C THR A 115 9.16 1.47 10.22
N ASN A 116 8.69 1.49 11.45
CA ASN A 116 8.09 2.66 12.09
C ASN A 116 7.02 3.34 11.19
N THR A 117 6.18 2.52 10.57
CA THR A 117 5.21 2.99 9.57
C THR A 117 3.78 2.81 10.09
N THR A 118 2.95 3.84 9.88
CA THR A 118 1.53 3.80 10.24
C THR A 118 0.68 3.61 8.98
N PHE A 119 -0.16 2.59 9.01
CA PHE A 119 -1.22 2.33 8.03
C PHE A 119 -2.55 2.69 8.67
N THR A 120 -3.31 3.59 8.06
CA THR A 120 -4.56 4.07 8.67
C THR A 120 -5.59 4.54 7.65
N GLY A 121 -6.81 4.74 8.12
CA GLY A 121 -7.87 5.40 7.36
C GLY A 121 -7.66 6.91 7.22
N LEU A 122 -8.69 7.57 6.72
CA LEU A 122 -8.70 9.00 6.38
C LEU A 122 -9.21 9.91 7.50
N GLU A 123 -9.43 9.36 8.70
CA GLU A 123 -9.92 10.15 9.83
C GLU A 123 -8.95 11.29 10.20
N GLY A 124 -9.51 12.48 10.40
CA GLY A 124 -8.73 13.68 10.77
C GLY A 124 -7.94 14.32 9.63
N VAL A 125 -8.12 13.87 8.39
CA VAL A 125 -7.54 14.52 7.21
C VAL A 125 -8.44 15.69 6.79
N GLU A 126 -7.88 16.90 6.77
CA GLU A 126 -8.61 18.10 6.36
C GLU A 126 -9.08 18.03 4.89
N GLY A 127 -10.25 18.60 4.63
CA GLY A 127 -10.80 18.69 3.27
C GLY A 127 -11.38 17.40 2.72
N LEU A 128 -11.55 16.38 3.56
CA LEU A 128 -12.16 15.11 3.18
C LEU A 128 -13.50 14.86 3.88
N ASP A 129 -14.22 15.92 4.26
CA ASP A 129 -15.48 15.80 4.99
C ASP A 129 -16.57 15.08 4.18
N ASP A 130 -16.54 15.24 2.86
CA ASP A 130 -17.48 14.60 1.92
C ASP A 130 -17.19 13.11 1.67
N ILE A 131 -16.08 12.58 2.18
CA ILE A 131 -15.78 11.16 2.06
C ILE A 131 -16.56 10.38 3.13
N GLU A 132 -17.48 9.55 2.67
CA GLU A 132 -18.34 8.73 3.54
C GLU A 132 -17.53 7.63 4.27
N VAL A 133 -16.70 6.91 3.54
CA VAL A 133 -15.90 5.80 4.07
C VAL A 133 -14.51 6.31 4.44
N LYS A 134 -14.22 6.43 5.72
CA LYS A 134 -12.92 6.93 6.22
C LYS A 134 -12.00 5.84 6.75
N THR A 135 -12.50 4.64 6.95
CA THR A 135 -11.70 3.49 7.41
C THR A 135 -10.89 2.87 6.27
N CYS A 136 -9.65 2.49 6.52
CA CYS A 136 -8.83 1.75 5.56
C CYS A 136 -9.43 0.36 5.32
N TYR A 137 -9.41 -0.12 4.08
CA TYR A 137 -9.89 -1.48 3.82
C TYR A 137 -8.90 -2.50 4.38
N MET A 138 -7.66 -2.39 3.99
CA MET A 138 -6.59 -3.31 4.39
C MET A 138 -5.23 -2.64 4.19
N ALA A 139 -4.31 -2.83 5.13
CA ALA A 139 -2.97 -2.26 4.98
C ALA A 139 -2.19 -2.92 3.85
N LEU A 140 -2.24 -4.23 3.78
CA LEU A 140 -1.55 -4.99 2.75
C LEU A 140 -2.46 -6.04 2.14
N ASN A 141 -2.49 -6.08 0.83
CA ASN A 141 -2.97 -7.21 0.04
C ASN A 141 -1.81 -7.67 -0.85
N ASN A 142 -1.02 -8.58 -0.34
CA ASN A 142 0.13 -9.10 -1.06
C ASN A 142 0.09 -10.63 -1.14
N PRO A 143 -0.56 -11.17 -2.15
CA PRO A 143 -0.67 -12.62 -2.29
C PRO A 143 0.61 -13.31 -2.79
N HIS A 144 1.71 -12.59 -3.05
CA HIS A 144 2.88 -13.16 -3.70
C HIS A 144 4.23 -12.57 -3.25
N ALA A 145 4.33 -11.99 -2.04
CA ALA A 145 5.63 -11.56 -1.53
C ALA A 145 6.43 -12.76 -1.01
N ASN A 146 7.72 -12.81 -1.28
CA ASN A 146 8.57 -13.83 -0.69
C ASN A 146 8.85 -13.49 0.78
N ASP A 147 9.50 -12.36 1.03
CA ASP A 147 9.86 -11.93 2.37
C ASP A 147 9.22 -10.59 2.71
N VAL A 148 8.45 -10.55 3.78
CA VAL A 148 7.84 -9.32 4.28
C VAL A 148 8.16 -9.11 5.75
N THR A 149 8.70 -7.94 6.06
CA THR A 149 9.02 -7.55 7.44
C THR A 149 8.25 -6.30 7.83
N TYR A 150 7.55 -6.38 8.97
CA TYR A 150 6.99 -5.24 9.67
C TYR A 150 7.67 -5.09 11.02
N ASP A 151 8.28 -3.96 11.25
CA ASP A 151 8.99 -3.64 12.47
C ASP A 151 8.51 -2.29 13.03
N HIS A 152 8.04 -2.26 14.28
CA HIS A 152 7.48 -1.07 14.93
C HIS A 152 6.34 -0.40 14.15
N CYS A 153 5.51 -1.17 13.44
CA CYS A 153 4.43 -0.64 12.62
C CYS A 153 3.11 -0.53 13.39
N THR A 154 2.27 0.40 12.97
CA THR A 154 0.93 0.59 13.53
C THR A 154 -0.12 0.42 12.44
N PHE A 155 -1.10 -0.45 12.71
CA PHE A 155 -2.26 -0.70 11.84
C PHE A 155 -3.51 -0.19 12.56
N ARG A 156 -4.15 0.86 12.01
CA ARG A 156 -5.22 1.57 12.68
C ARG A 156 -6.42 1.79 11.78
N ASN A 157 -7.62 1.76 12.37
CA ASN A 157 -8.87 2.05 11.65
C ASN A 157 -9.07 1.20 10.38
N MET A 158 -8.83 -0.10 10.49
CA MET A 158 -9.02 -1.05 9.40
C MET A 158 -10.46 -1.51 9.33
N ARG A 159 -11.06 -1.48 8.12
CA ARG A 159 -12.42 -1.97 7.87
C ARG A 159 -12.48 -3.48 7.67
N SER A 160 -11.39 -4.05 7.17
CA SER A 160 -11.21 -5.48 7.00
C SER A 160 -10.03 -5.97 7.84
N TRP A 161 -9.18 -6.81 7.32
CA TRP A 161 -8.00 -7.29 8.02
C TRP A 161 -6.93 -6.21 8.10
N GLY A 162 -6.06 -6.29 9.11
CA GLY A 162 -4.87 -5.45 9.14
C GLY A 162 -3.98 -5.75 7.93
N MET A 163 -3.67 -7.02 7.72
CA MET A 163 -2.93 -7.50 6.56
C MET A 163 -3.39 -8.90 6.12
N LEU A 164 -3.32 -9.14 4.81
CA LEU A 164 -3.37 -10.46 4.20
C LEU A 164 -2.01 -10.70 3.54
N VAL A 165 -1.36 -11.77 3.93
CA VAL A 165 -0.03 -12.13 3.43
C VAL A 165 -0.06 -13.55 2.90
N ALA A 166 0.42 -13.72 1.68
CA ALA A 166 0.77 -15.01 1.14
C ALA A 166 2.23 -14.92 0.67
N GLY A 167 3.10 -15.71 1.20
CA GLY A 167 4.52 -15.62 0.89
C GLY A 167 5.32 -16.65 1.69
N GLU A 168 6.63 -16.68 1.47
CA GLU A 168 7.49 -17.66 2.09
C GLU A 168 7.83 -17.29 3.53
N GLU A 169 8.08 -16.00 3.81
CA GLU A 169 8.43 -15.54 5.14
C GLU A 169 7.71 -14.24 5.53
N LEU A 170 7.12 -14.24 6.72
CA LEU A 170 6.52 -13.05 7.33
C LEU A 170 7.13 -12.82 8.70
N THR A 171 7.76 -11.68 8.89
CA THR A 171 8.25 -11.22 10.19
C THR A 171 7.44 -10.02 10.67
N VAL A 172 6.90 -10.10 11.89
CA VAL A 172 6.16 -9.00 12.54
C VAL A 172 6.74 -8.78 13.93
N THR A 173 7.34 -7.63 14.16
CA THR A 173 8.03 -7.29 15.41
C THR A 173 7.53 -5.95 15.95
N ASP A 174 7.23 -5.90 17.23
CA ASP A 174 6.84 -4.68 17.97
C ASP A 174 5.73 -3.84 17.32
N CYS A 175 4.79 -4.51 16.63
CA CYS A 175 3.69 -3.88 15.91
C CYS A 175 2.43 -3.73 16.76
N THR A 176 1.66 -2.69 16.46
CA THR A 176 0.37 -2.41 17.11
C THR A 176 -0.77 -2.53 16.11
N PHE A 177 -1.82 -3.27 16.49
CA PHE A 177 -3.08 -3.37 15.74
C PHE A 177 -4.19 -2.74 16.57
N ASP A 178 -4.65 -1.55 16.17
CA ASP A 178 -5.58 -0.73 16.93
C ASP A 178 -6.85 -0.41 16.13
N GLY A 179 -8.01 -0.65 16.73
CA GLY A 179 -9.29 -0.26 16.15
C GLY A 179 -9.62 -0.96 14.83
N THR A 180 -9.21 -2.20 14.67
CA THR A 180 -9.64 -3.02 13.53
C THR A 180 -11.07 -3.48 13.75
N ASN A 181 -12.01 -3.00 12.96
CA ASN A 181 -13.43 -3.35 13.07
C ASN A 181 -13.73 -4.79 12.63
N GLN A 182 -12.76 -5.55 12.23
CA GLN A 182 -12.94 -6.87 11.66
C GLN A 182 -12.13 -7.95 12.40
N SER A 183 -12.48 -9.17 12.11
CA SER A 183 -12.15 -10.35 12.88
C SER A 183 -10.69 -10.79 12.89
N ARG A 184 -9.80 -10.14 12.10
CA ARG A 184 -8.42 -10.60 11.98
C ARG A 184 -7.43 -9.44 11.86
N ALA A 185 -6.45 -9.40 12.75
CA ALA A 185 -5.31 -8.51 12.59
C ALA A 185 -4.42 -8.96 11.43
N ILE A 186 -4.11 -10.25 11.39
CA ILE A 186 -3.25 -10.87 10.37
C ILE A 186 -3.98 -12.08 9.79
N SER A 187 -3.95 -12.22 8.49
CA SER A 187 -4.34 -13.44 7.78
C SER A 187 -3.18 -13.90 6.90
N VAL A 188 -2.84 -15.16 7.05
CA VAL A 188 -1.84 -15.83 6.20
C VAL A 188 -2.60 -16.81 5.32
N ALA A 189 -2.37 -16.77 4.01
CA ALA A 189 -3.05 -17.58 3.02
C ALA A 189 -2.10 -18.59 2.36
#